data_9960f5b880abbd9de22beef188bd0f4f
#
_entry.id   9960f5b880abbd9de22beef188bd0f4f
#
_cell.length_a   1.000
_cell.length_b   1.000
_cell.length_c   1.000
_cell.angle_alpha   90.00
_cell.angle_beta   90.00
_cell.angle_gamma   90.00
#
_symmetry.space_group_name_H-M   'P 1'
#
loop_
_entity.id
_entity.type
_entity.pdbx_description
1 polymer ?
#
loop_
_entity_poly.entity_id
_entity_poly.type
_entity_poly.pdbx_seq_one_letter_code
_entity_poly.pdbx_strand_id
1 'polypeptide(L)'
;MKKIIAMLLTLVMCCTMFTGCVKPYDTPEFVTIEPHQTAFLIPLVGDTSNQASFESEEMLMQAKVAAKEIEIPHRWVQTGRFSWRGEWRDSMTLIVVDRSPVTREWSSTDGVGTSAVNQAIYAESSESIGFSAGMNCSAQIYSEEDAVKFLYCYNNKPLSEIMDSEIRARVESKFVEECASRTLNEVLTEKEEIMDNVRDDVTTYFEARGITITVLGMKDGLEYDDATIQKSINDKFSSEMKLTTQKNENERIISEAEAKAEANRILSESLTDEVLKQQMYEKWNGELPKVTGGDTMIGLDDLG
;
A
#
# COMPACT_ATOMS: atom_id res chain seq x y z
N MET A 1 25.54 -62.16 62.19
CA MET A 1 24.56 -61.81 61.15
C MET A 1 23.79 -60.52 61.44
N LYS A 2 23.13 -60.35 62.61
CA LYS A 2 22.34 -59.12 62.89
C LYS A 2 23.15 -57.79 62.81
N LYS A 3 24.43 -57.79 63.28
CA LYS A 3 25.30 -56.59 63.18
C LYS A 3 25.73 -56.25 61.75
N ILE A 4 25.90 -57.25 60.91
CA ILE A 4 26.28 -57.07 59.52
C ILE A 4 25.06 -56.52 58.71
N ILE A 5 23.85 -56.99 59.00
CA ILE A 5 22.60 -56.52 58.40
C ILE A 5 22.35 -55.05 58.86
N ALA A 6 22.57 -54.72 60.10
CA ALA A 6 22.44 -53.33 60.60
C ALA A 6 23.44 -52.39 59.92
N MET A 7 24.68 -52.81 59.69
CA MET A 7 25.71 -52.02 59.02
C MET A 7 25.40 -51.84 57.50
N LEU A 8 24.87 -52.87 56.86
CA LEU A 8 24.39 -52.79 55.47
C LEU A 8 23.20 -51.85 55.33
N LEU A 9 22.25 -51.91 56.26
CA LEU A 9 21.08 -51.02 56.26
C LEU A 9 21.46 -49.55 56.48
N THR A 10 22.44 -49.27 57.41
CA THR A 10 22.97 -47.91 57.58
C THR A 10 23.78 -47.45 56.43
N LEU A 11 24.53 -48.29 55.71
CA LEU A 11 25.24 -47.94 54.49
C LEU A 11 24.27 -47.61 53.35
N VAL A 12 23.23 -48.42 53.17
CA VAL A 12 22.16 -48.14 52.17
C VAL A 12 21.43 -46.86 52.51
N MET A 13 21.13 -46.62 53.79
CA MET A 13 20.45 -45.38 54.18
C MET A 13 21.36 -44.17 54.05
N CYS A 14 22.67 -44.26 54.23
CA CYS A 14 23.61 -43.19 53.88
C CYS A 14 23.70 -42.96 52.38
N CYS A 15 23.78 -44.01 51.58
CA CYS A 15 23.84 -43.87 50.14
C CYS A 15 22.57 -43.20 49.54
N THR A 16 21.36 -43.48 50.08
CA THR A 16 20.13 -42.85 49.69
C THR A 16 20.05 -41.38 50.11
N MET A 17 20.75 -40.98 51.17
CA MET A 17 20.80 -39.55 51.58
C MET A 17 21.69 -38.70 50.66
N PHE A 18 22.67 -39.29 49.99
CA PHE A 18 23.57 -38.59 49.08
C PHE A 18 22.95 -38.38 47.69
N THR A 19 21.96 -39.18 47.29
CA THR A 19 21.29 -39.00 45.99
C THR A 19 20.37 -37.79 45.92
N GLY A 20 19.98 -37.19 47.05
CA GLY A 20 19.13 -36.01 47.12
C GLY A 20 19.87 -34.65 47.06
N CYS A 21 21.20 -34.65 46.88
CA CYS A 21 22.03 -33.43 46.92
C CYS A 21 22.48 -32.94 45.54
N VAL A 22 21.97 -33.55 44.47
CA VAL A 22 22.35 -33.17 43.09
C VAL A 22 21.32 -32.24 42.55
N LYS A 23 21.75 -31.14 41.89
CA LYS A 23 20.86 -30.25 41.13
C LYS A 23 20.13 -31.07 40.07
N PRO A 24 18.81 -30.84 39.83
CA PRO A 24 18.12 -31.46 38.71
C PRO A 24 18.85 -31.15 37.40
N TYR A 25 18.76 -32.07 36.45
CA TYR A 25 19.27 -31.83 35.12
C TYR A 25 18.49 -30.67 34.48
N ASP A 26 19.22 -29.82 33.78
CA ASP A 26 18.63 -28.81 32.93
C ASP A 26 18.00 -29.47 31.72
N THR A 27 16.83 -28.96 31.31
CA THR A 27 16.17 -29.38 30.07
C THR A 27 16.39 -28.26 29.04
N PRO A 28 17.27 -28.49 28.07
CA PRO A 28 17.57 -27.45 27.08
C PRO A 28 16.33 -27.09 26.28
N GLU A 29 16.10 -25.80 26.10
CA GLU A 29 15.04 -25.25 25.26
C GLU A 29 15.64 -24.73 23.96
N PHE A 30 15.17 -25.27 22.82
CA PHE A 30 15.62 -24.87 21.48
C PHE A 30 14.52 -24.12 20.77
N VAL A 31 14.88 -22.99 20.15
CA VAL A 31 13.97 -22.19 19.32
C VAL A 31 14.49 -22.14 17.90
N THR A 32 13.64 -22.50 16.95
CA THR A 32 13.92 -22.43 15.51
C THR A 32 13.59 -21.05 14.99
N ILE A 33 14.50 -20.47 14.20
CA ILE A 33 14.38 -19.15 13.56
C ILE A 33 14.12 -19.37 12.08
N GLU A 34 12.97 -18.89 11.60
CA GLU A 34 12.58 -18.99 10.20
C GLU A 34 13.35 -17.98 9.33
N PRO A 35 13.51 -18.21 8.01
CA PRO A 35 14.29 -17.33 7.12
C PRO A 35 13.76 -15.90 7.02
N HIS A 36 12.48 -15.70 7.28
CA HIS A 36 11.84 -14.37 7.28
C HIS A 36 11.90 -13.69 8.65
N GLN A 37 12.54 -14.29 9.64
CA GLN A 37 12.67 -13.79 10.99
C GLN A 37 14.09 -13.33 11.27
N THR A 38 14.21 -12.31 12.10
CA THR A 38 15.49 -11.91 12.73
C THR A 38 15.33 -12.02 14.25
N ALA A 39 16.20 -12.78 14.87
CA ALA A 39 16.14 -13.05 16.30
C ALA A 39 17.27 -12.35 17.04
N PHE A 40 16.97 -11.93 18.26
CA PHE A 40 17.89 -11.24 19.17
C PHE A 40 17.88 -11.93 20.53
N LEU A 41 19.04 -12.32 21.01
CA LEU A 41 19.20 -12.96 22.30
C LEU A 41 19.65 -11.92 23.33
N ILE A 42 18.75 -11.54 24.23
CA ILE A 42 18.94 -10.43 25.16
C ILE A 42 19.08 -10.92 26.60
N PRO A 43 20.08 -10.47 27.35
CA PRO A 43 20.27 -10.87 28.74
C PRO A 43 19.10 -10.42 29.63
N LEU A 44 18.55 -11.34 30.42
CA LEU A 44 17.55 -11.04 31.46
C LEU A 44 18.16 -10.55 32.77
N VAL A 45 19.49 -10.63 32.90
CA VAL A 45 20.24 -10.33 34.12
C VAL A 45 21.18 -9.18 33.84
N GLY A 46 20.92 -8.07 34.47
CA GLY A 46 21.73 -6.86 34.36
C GLY A 46 21.26 -5.80 35.35
N ASP A 47 21.75 -4.59 35.21
CA ASP A 47 21.30 -3.47 36.02
C ASP A 47 19.84 -3.13 35.60
N THR A 48 18.95 -3.06 36.60
CA THR A 48 17.52 -2.86 36.41
C THR A 48 17.13 -1.42 36.00
N SER A 49 18.12 -0.53 35.90
CA SER A 49 17.88 0.88 35.58
C SER A 49 17.35 1.12 34.14
N ASN A 50 17.55 0.17 33.21
CA ASN A 50 17.23 0.33 31.79
C ASN A 50 16.21 -0.70 31.24
N GLN A 51 15.29 -1.18 32.08
CA GLN A 51 14.34 -2.23 31.66
C GLN A 51 13.30 -1.80 30.61
N ALA A 52 13.15 -0.51 30.34
CA ALA A 52 12.08 0.01 29.48
C ALA A 52 12.49 0.20 28.01
N SER A 53 13.80 0.23 27.71
CA SER A 53 14.30 0.46 26.34
C SER A 53 15.68 -0.19 26.17
N PHE A 54 16.03 -0.48 24.91
CA PHE A 54 17.37 -0.96 24.56
C PHE A 54 18.38 0.19 24.67
N GLU A 55 19.60 -0.09 25.13
CA GLU A 55 20.62 0.93 25.35
C GLU A 55 21.11 1.56 24.04
N SER A 56 21.29 0.75 22.99
CA SER A 56 21.72 1.21 21.67
C SER A 56 21.44 0.18 20.56
N GLU A 57 21.48 0.65 19.32
CA GLU A 57 21.39 -0.22 18.15
C GLU A 57 22.60 -1.16 18.03
N GLU A 58 23.78 -0.71 18.46
CA GLU A 58 25.00 -1.52 18.45
C GLU A 58 24.88 -2.73 19.40
N MET A 59 24.24 -2.57 20.55
CA MET A 59 23.95 -3.68 21.47
C MET A 59 23.03 -4.70 20.79
N LEU A 60 22.00 -4.26 20.11
CA LEU A 60 21.09 -5.14 19.38
C LEU A 60 21.78 -5.85 18.21
N MET A 61 22.67 -5.18 17.49
CA MET A 61 23.47 -5.82 16.45
C MET A 61 24.37 -6.94 16.99
N GLN A 62 24.92 -6.76 18.18
CA GLN A 62 25.73 -7.80 18.84
C GLN A 62 24.87 -8.95 19.40
N ALA A 63 23.63 -8.66 19.78
CA ALA A 63 22.69 -9.66 20.30
C ALA A 63 22.01 -10.48 19.19
N LYS A 64 22.22 -10.13 17.91
CA LYS A 64 21.63 -10.80 16.75
C LYS A 64 22.10 -12.24 16.64
N VAL A 65 21.17 -13.15 16.41
CA VAL A 65 21.42 -14.58 16.25
C VAL A 65 21.59 -14.94 14.79
N ALA A 66 22.73 -15.53 14.44
CA ALA A 66 23.02 -15.95 13.06
C ALA A 66 22.64 -17.41 12.76
N ALA A 67 22.21 -18.18 13.76
CA ALA A 67 21.89 -19.59 13.64
C ALA A 67 20.40 -19.79 13.33
N LYS A 68 20.07 -20.92 12.64
CA LYS A 68 18.66 -21.32 12.39
C LYS A 68 17.96 -21.87 13.63
N GLU A 69 18.73 -22.32 14.61
CA GLU A 69 18.25 -22.88 15.86
C GLU A 69 19.20 -22.43 16.97
N ILE A 70 18.63 -21.98 18.06
CA ILE A 70 19.39 -21.53 19.22
C ILE A 70 18.85 -22.18 20.49
N GLU A 71 19.77 -22.56 21.37
CA GLU A 71 19.45 -22.98 22.71
C GLU A 71 19.36 -21.75 23.62
N ILE A 72 18.26 -21.61 24.37
CA ILE A 72 18.09 -20.55 25.33
C ILE A 72 18.96 -20.88 26.57
N PRO A 73 19.96 -20.05 26.94
CA PRO A 73 20.82 -20.34 28.08
C PRO A 73 20.06 -20.22 29.40
N HIS A 74 20.11 -21.28 30.21
CA HIS A 74 19.54 -21.29 31.51
C HIS A 74 20.58 -21.02 32.58
N ARG A 75 20.15 -20.52 33.74
CA ARG A 75 20.95 -20.40 34.94
C ARG A 75 20.24 -21.01 36.12
N TRP A 76 21.02 -21.61 37.03
CA TRP A 76 20.51 -22.12 38.28
C TRP A 76 20.27 -20.98 39.28
N VAL A 77 19.01 -20.81 39.69
CA VAL A 77 18.63 -19.85 40.74
C VAL A 77 18.35 -20.59 42.04
N GLN A 78 19.19 -20.37 43.05
CA GLN A 78 19.00 -20.98 44.34
C GLN A 78 17.82 -20.30 45.06
N THR A 79 16.79 -21.09 45.43
CA THR A 79 15.58 -20.61 46.13
C THR A 79 15.54 -20.97 47.59
N GLY A 80 16.52 -21.78 48.09
CA GLY A 80 16.56 -22.25 49.46
C GLY A 80 17.95 -22.18 50.09
N ARG A 81 18.04 -22.62 51.36
CA ARG A 81 19.27 -22.60 52.14
C ARG A 81 20.37 -23.49 51.53
N PHE A 82 19.97 -24.54 50.84
CA PHE A 82 20.90 -25.52 50.26
C PHE A 82 21.09 -25.28 48.77
N SER A 83 22.30 -25.48 48.24
CA SER A 83 22.67 -25.23 46.84
C SER A 83 21.89 -26.06 45.80
N TRP A 84 21.32 -27.19 46.22
CA TRP A 84 20.47 -28.05 45.37
C TRP A 84 18.98 -27.68 45.40
N ARG A 85 18.56 -26.74 46.28
CA ARG A 85 17.22 -26.18 46.28
C ARG A 85 17.19 -24.93 45.42
N GLY A 86 16.69 -25.09 44.23
CA GLY A 86 16.59 -24.03 43.25
C GLY A 86 15.82 -24.51 42.04
N GLU A 87 15.81 -23.68 41.04
CA GLU A 87 15.20 -23.93 39.76
C GLU A 87 16.09 -23.38 38.64
N TRP A 88 16.03 -24.01 37.48
CA TRP A 88 16.59 -23.46 36.26
C TRP A 88 15.68 -22.35 35.76
N ARG A 89 16.24 -21.21 35.42
CA ARG A 89 15.53 -20.08 34.80
C ARG A 89 16.34 -19.59 33.63
N ASP A 90 15.63 -19.08 32.65
CA ASP A 90 16.23 -18.42 31.48
C ASP A 90 17.16 -17.30 31.96
N SER A 91 18.37 -17.27 31.44
CA SER A 91 19.32 -16.17 31.63
C SER A 91 19.25 -15.13 30.53
N MET A 92 18.68 -15.50 29.40
CA MET A 92 18.45 -14.65 28.22
C MET A 92 17.02 -14.84 27.69
N THR A 93 16.49 -13.84 27.03
CA THR A 93 15.24 -13.93 26.31
C THR A 93 15.49 -13.79 24.81
N LEU A 94 14.74 -14.54 24.02
CA LEU A 94 14.77 -14.44 22.57
C LEU A 94 13.64 -13.54 22.10
N ILE A 95 13.99 -12.45 21.42
CA ILE A 95 13.03 -11.58 20.74
C ILE A 95 13.14 -11.86 19.24
N VAL A 96 12.01 -12.15 18.62
CA VAL A 96 11.92 -12.47 17.19
C VAL A 96 11.17 -11.37 16.49
N VAL A 97 11.83 -10.72 15.53
CA VAL A 97 11.22 -9.72 14.62
C VAL A 97 10.82 -10.43 13.33
N ASP A 98 9.54 -10.47 13.05
CA ASP A 98 9.00 -10.97 11.79
C ASP A 98 9.16 -9.91 10.71
N ARG A 99 9.84 -10.27 9.62
CA ARG A 99 10.11 -9.41 8.46
C ARG A 99 9.14 -9.64 7.30
N SER A 100 8.12 -10.46 7.52
CA SER A 100 7.08 -10.68 6.51
C SER A 100 6.33 -9.41 6.18
N PRO A 101 5.89 -9.22 4.91
CA PRO A 101 5.09 -8.07 4.54
C PRO A 101 3.74 -8.08 5.26
N VAL A 102 3.33 -6.93 5.76
CA VAL A 102 2.02 -6.72 6.38
C VAL A 102 1.24 -5.74 5.52
N THR A 103 0.05 -6.14 5.10
CA THR A 103 -0.85 -5.29 4.31
C THR A 103 -2.09 -4.95 5.11
N ARG A 104 -2.52 -3.70 5.02
CA ARG A 104 -3.77 -3.19 5.58
C ARG A 104 -4.58 -2.48 4.50
N GLU A 105 -5.87 -2.70 4.54
CA GLU A 105 -6.84 -2.04 3.69
C GLU A 105 -7.87 -1.35 4.58
N TRP A 106 -7.85 -0.03 4.58
CA TRP A 106 -8.77 0.82 5.32
C TRP A 106 -9.89 1.24 4.38
N SER A 107 -10.97 0.44 4.32
CA SER A 107 -12.11 0.64 3.42
C SER A 107 -13.25 1.36 4.12
N SER A 108 -14.05 2.09 3.34
CA SER A 108 -15.28 2.72 3.77
C SER A 108 -16.44 1.73 3.98
N THR A 109 -16.38 0.59 3.30
CA THR A 109 -17.46 -0.42 3.35
C THR A 109 -17.20 -1.44 4.44
N ASP A 110 -18.19 -1.64 5.31
CA ASP A 110 -18.15 -2.67 6.34
C ASP A 110 -17.96 -4.08 5.76
N GLY A 111 -17.06 -4.84 6.37
CA GLY A 111 -16.74 -6.19 5.93
C GLY A 111 -15.88 -6.29 4.67
N VAL A 112 -15.39 -5.16 4.15
CA VAL A 112 -14.43 -5.08 3.05
C VAL A 112 -13.09 -4.56 3.59
N GLY A 113 -11.99 -5.12 3.11
CA GLY A 113 -10.65 -4.78 3.59
C GLY A 113 -10.19 -5.65 4.76
N THR A 114 -9.32 -5.11 5.61
CA THR A 114 -8.66 -5.86 6.70
C THR A 114 -9.50 -5.89 7.97
N SER A 115 -10.47 -5.00 8.11
CA SER A 115 -11.35 -4.89 9.28
C SER A 115 -12.82 -5.13 8.91
N ALA A 116 -13.59 -5.63 9.90
CA ALA A 116 -15.03 -5.80 9.76
C ALA A 116 -15.83 -4.48 9.85
N VAL A 117 -15.20 -3.39 10.28
CA VAL A 117 -15.82 -2.07 10.42
C VAL A 117 -15.19 -1.07 9.44
N ASN A 118 -15.94 -0.01 9.14
CA ASN A 118 -15.45 1.11 8.36
C ASN A 118 -14.17 1.71 9.00
N GLN A 119 -13.10 1.74 8.22
CA GLN A 119 -11.80 2.31 8.60
C GLN A 119 -11.30 3.34 7.60
N ALA A 120 -12.14 3.81 6.68
CA ALA A 120 -11.76 4.86 5.75
C ALA A 120 -11.27 6.11 6.49
N ILE A 121 -10.37 6.82 5.85
CA ILE A 121 -9.79 8.04 6.40
C ILE A 121 -10.70 9.20 6.06
N TYR A 122 -11.17 9.88 7.08
CA TYR A 122 -11.98 11.09 6.94
C TYR A 122 -11.10 12.32 6.75
N ALA A 123 -11.48 13.18 5.82
CA ALA A 123 -10.84 14.47 5.57
C ALA A 123 -11.87 15.52 5.16
N GLU A 124 -11.48 16.78 5.27
CA GLU A 124 -12.26 17.92 4.80
C GLU A 124 -11.42 18.77 3.84
N SER A 125 -12.08 19.31 2.81
CA SER A 125 -11.45 20.30 1.95
C SER A 125 -11.38 21.67 2.62
N SER A 126 -10.64 22.62 2.02
CA SER A 126 -10.57 24.02 2.48
C SER A 126 -11.96 24.71 2.49
N GLU A 127 -12.93 24.16 1.78
CA GLU A 127 -14.32 24.62 1.72
C GLU A 127 -15.20 23.97 2.80
N SER A 128 -14.61 23.20 3.73
CA SER A 128 -15.30 22.44 4.78
C SER A 128 -16.28 21.40 4.24
N ILE A 129 -15.93 20.79 3.10
CA ILE A 129 -16.68 19.67 2.53
C ILE A 129 -16.03 18.37 3.02
N GLY A 130 -16.76 17.59 3.83
CA GLY A 130 -16.32 16.33 4.38
C GLY A 130 -16.45 15.16 3.40
N PHE A 131 -15.46 14.30 3.41
CA PHE A 131 -15.43 13.05 2.64
C PHE A 131 -14.54 12.00 3.30
N SER A 132 -14.81 10.74 2.97
CA SER A 132 -14.00 9.61 3.39
C SER A 132 -13.28 9.00 2.20
N ALA A 133 -12.04 8.55 2.40
CA ALA A 133 -11.23 7.87 1.39
C ALA A 133 -10.78 6.50 1.90
N GLY A 134 -11.05 5.43 1.15
CA GLY A 134 -10.45 4.13 1.40
C GLY A 134 -9.01 4.10 0.93
N MET A 135 -8.13 3.52 1.76
CA MET A 135 -6.70 3.43 1.47
C MET A 135 -6.16 2.02 1.68
N ASN A 136 -5.09 1.69 0.99
CA ASN A 136 -4.31 0.50 1.24
C ASN A 136 -2.87 0.87 1.55
N CYS A 137 -2.29 0.13 2.49
CA CYS A 137 -0.90 0.28 2.87
C CYS A 137 -0.27 -1.10 3.05
N SER A 138 0.93 -1.27 2.52
CA SER A 138 1.76 -2.46 2.73
C SER A 138 3.14 -2.04 3.19
N ALA A 139 3.62 -2.67 4.25
CA ALA A 139 4.91 -2.38 4.83
C ALA A 139 5.67 -3.67 5.11
N GLN A 140 7.00 -3.59 5.09
CA GLN A 140 7.90 -4.72 5.34
C GLN A 140 9.20 -4.25 5.99
N ILE A 141 9.82 -5.13 6.75
CA ILE A 141 11.18 -4.96 7.24
C ILE A 141 12.09 -5.75 6.30
N TYR A 142 12.92 -5.08 5.49
CA TYR A 142 13.69 -5.75 4.44
C TYR A 142 14.93 -6.44 4.95
N SER A 143 15.76 -5.71 5.67
CA SER A 143 17.07 -6.18 6.09
C SER A 143 17.11 -6.54 7.58
N GLU A 144 18.15 -7.23 7.98
CA GLU A 144 18.43 -7.49 9.39
C GLU A 144 18.84 -6.21 10.13
N GLU A 145 19.44 -5.25 9.43
CA GLU A 145 19.78 -3.93 9.98
C GLU A 145 18.51 -3.10 10.23
N ASP A 146 17.52 -3.20 9.33
CA ASP A 146 16.22 -2.58 9.54
C ASP A 146 15.47 -3.21 10.71
N ALA A 147 15.61 -4.54 10.91
CA ALA A 147 15.04 -5.21 12.07
C ALA A 147 15.65 -4.72 13.40
N VAL A 148 16.94 -4.34 13.41
CA VAL A 148 17.59 -3.71 14.57
C VAL A 148 16.99 -2.34 14.86
N LYS A 149 16.86 -1.48 13.85
CA LYS A 149 16.24 -0.14 13.98
C LYS A 149 14.79 -0.25 14.44
N PHE A 150 14.05 -1.19 13.84
CA PHE A 150 12.66 -1.45 14.19
C PHE A 150 12.53 -1.86 15.67
N LEU A 151 13.32 -2.85 16.10
CA LEU A 151 13.31 -3.30 17.49
C LEU A 151 13.71 -2.18 18.46
N TYR A 152 14.69 -1.38 18.09
CA TYR A 152 15.14 -0.24 18.91
C TYR A 152 14.05 0.81 19.10
N CYS A 153 13.32 1.15 18.03
CA CYS A 153 12.28 2.17 18.05
C CYS A 153 10.97 1.69 18.68
N TYR A 154 10.59 0.43 18.44
CA TYR A 154 9.26 -0.10 18.78
C TYR A 154 9.27 -1.19 19.84
N ASN A 155 10.46 -1.53 20.36
CA ASN A 155 10.63 -2.63 21.31
C ASN A 155 10.10 -3.95 20.71
N ASN A 156 9.35 -4.72 21.48
CA ASN A 156 8.84 -6.03 21.05
C ASN A 156 7.42 -5.96 20.42
N LYS A 157 7.04 -4.83 19.82
CA LYS A 157 5.76 -4.73 19.14
C LYS A 157 5.84 -5.33 17.74
N PRO A 158 4.83 -6.09 17.30
CA PRO A 158 4.79 -6.62 15.92
C PRO A 158 4.50 -5.50 14.93
N LEU A 159 4.99 -5.66 13.68
CA LEU A 159 4.74 -4.70 12.59
C LEU A 159 3.24 -4.46 12.35
N SER A 160 2.40 -5.49 12.54
CA SER A 160 0.95 -5.37 12.40
C SER A 160 0.32 -4.36 13.36
N GLU A 161 0.81 -4.29 14.61
CA GLU A 161 0.34 -3.31 15.60
C GLU A 161 0.79 -1.90 15.22
N ILE A 162 2.02 -1.75 14.72
CA ILE A 162 2.54 -0.45 14.26
C ILE A 162 1.77 0.03 13.01
N MET A 163 1.38 -0.89 12.11
CA MET A 163 0.51 -0.57 10.96
C MET A 163 -0.84 0.01 11.42
N ASP A 164 -1.45 -0.62 12.42
CA ASP A 164 -2.80 -0.23 12.89
C ASP A 164 -2.79 1.03 13.76
N SER A 165 -1.65 1.38 14.35
CA SER A 165 -1.50 2.53 15.24
C SER A 165 -0.76 3.69 14.57
N GLU A 166 0.56 3.59 14.45
CA GLU A 166 1.40 4.73 14.06
C GLU A 166 1.38 5.00 12.56
N ILE A 167 1.46 3.95 11.71
CA ILE A 167 1.47 4.15 10.26
C ILE A 167 0.14 4.71 9.81
N ARG A 168 -0.98 4.14 10.28
CA ARG A 168 -2.31 4.66 9.97
C ARG A 168 -2.47 6.11 10.42
N ALA A 169 -2.11 6.42 11.65
CA ALA A 169 -2.24 7.78 12.19
C ALA A 169 -1.41 8.80 11.40
N ARG A 170 -0.20 8.42 10.93
CA ARG A 170 0.65 9.28 10.10
C ARG A 170 0.05 9.51 8.73
N VAL A 171 -0.45 8.46 8.07
CA VAL A 171 -1.14 8.55 6.78
C VAL A 171 -2.36 9.45 6.89
N GLU A 172 -3.19 9.24 7.92
CA GLU A 172 -4.38 10.05 8.20
C GLU A 172 -4.02 11.52 8.41
N SER A 173 -3.06 11.81 9.29
CA SER A 173 -2.64 13.18 9.59
C SER A 173 -2.13 13.91 8.35
N LYS A 174 -1.29 13.27 7.54
CA LYS A 174 -0.73 13.89 6.33
C LYS A 174 -1.77 14.04 5.24
N PHE A 175 -2.64 13.07 5.05
CA PHE A 175 -3.73 13.15 4.08
C PHE A 175 -4.72 14.28 4.41
N VAL A 176 -5.10 14.40 5.68
CA VAL A 176 -5.96 15.50 6.16
C VAL A 176 -5.29 16.87 5.92
N GLU A 177 -4.00 17.01 6.21
CA GLU A 177 -3.24 18.23 5.96
C GLU A 177 -3.25 18.63 4.47
N GLU A 178 -2.99 17.67 3.58
CA GLU A 178 -2.98 17.90 2.13
C GLU A 178 -4.38 18.28 1.62
N CYS A 179 -5.44 17.62 2.10
CA CYS A 179 -6.81 17.91 1.70
C CYS A 179 -7.31 19.26 2.23
N ALA A 180 -7.00 19.59 3.49
CA ALA A 180 -7.44 20.83 4.12
C ALA A 180 -6.86 22.10 3.46
N SER A 181 -5.74 21.99 2.77
CA SER A 181 -5.10 23.08 2.03
C SER A 181 -5.67 23.31 0.63
N ARG A 182 -6.52 22.39 0.11
CA ARG A 182 -7.02 22.38 -1.26
C ARG A 182 -8.54 22.49 -1.32
N THR A 183 -9.05 23.06 -2.40
CA THR A 183 -10.50 23.03 -2.69
C THR A 183 -10.92 21.63 -3.09
N LEU A 184 -12.22 21.33 -2.99
CA LEU A 184 -12.74 20.01 -3.41
C LEU A 184 -12.39 19.66 -4.87
N ASN A 185 -12.42 20.66 -5.77
CA ASN A 185 -12.07 20.46 -7.16
C ASN A 185 -10.57 20.10 -7.33
N GLU A 186 -9.68 20.73 -6.59
CA GLU A 186 -8.25 20.40 -6.57
C GLU A 186 -8.02 19.00 -5.97
N VAL A 187 -8.69 18.65 -4.87
CA VAL A 187 -8.63 17.30 -4.31
C VAL A 187 -9.04 16.24 -5.34
N LEU A 188 -10.04 16.52 -6.20
CA LEU A 188 -10.48 15.59 -7.22
C LEU A 188 -9.52 15.47 -8.42
N THR A 189 -8.87 16.58 -8.80
CA THR A 189 -7.98 16.63 -9.96
C THR A 189 -6.53 16.28 -9.64
N GLU A 190 -6.07 16.53 -8.40
CA GLU A 190 -4.68 16.38 -7.95
C GLU A 190 -4.48 15.18 -7.01
N LYS A 191 -5.36 14.18 -7.09
CA LYS A 191 -5.30 12.98 -6.23
C LYS A 191 -3.93 12.31 -6.21
N GLU A 192 -3.28 12.25 -7.36
CA GLU A 192 -1.96 11.62 -7.52
C GLU A 192 -0.90 12.42 -6.76
N GLU A 193 -0.89 13.73 -6.90
CA GLU A 193 0.04 14.61 -6.19
C GLU A 193 -0.15 14.55 -4.67
N ILE A 194 -1.41 14.57 -4.21
CA ILE A 194 -1.73 14.41 -2.78
C ILE A 194 -1.17 13.08 -2.25
N MET A 195 -1.42 11.99 -2.98
CA MET A 195 -0.95 10.66 -2.55
C MET A 195 0.56 10.52 -2.62
N ASP A 196 1.24 11.17 -3.56
CA ASP A 196 2.69 11.19 -3.64
C ASP A 196 3.29 11.93 -2.44
N ASN A 197 2.76 13.10 -2.08
CA ASN A 197 3.18 13.84 -0.89
C ASN A 197 2.98 13.04 0.41
N VAL A 198 1.83 12.36 0.53
CA VAL A 198 1.56 11.48 1.68
C VAL A 198 2.55 10.31 1.71
N ARG A 199 2.79 9.68 0.57
CA ARG A 199 3.72 8.54 0.44
C ARG A 199 5.13 8.93 0.81
N ASP A 200 5.62 10.05 0.30
CA ASP A 200 6.98 10.53 0.52
C ASP A 200 7.22 10.85 2.01
N ASP A 201 6.28 11.53 2.66
CA ASP A 201 6.35 11.82 4.08
C ASP A 201 6.35 10.54 4.93
N VAL A 202 5.40 9.64 4.68
CA VAL A 202 5.26 8.40 5.42
C VAL A 202 6.47 7.49 5.21
N THR A 203 6.93 7.34 3.97
CA THR A 203 8.10 6.51 3.64
C THR A 203 9.36 7.03 4.32
N THR A 204 9.65 8.32 4.19
CA THR A 204 10.83 8.94 4.81
C THR A 204 10.84 8.78 6.33
N TYR A 205 9.68 8.94 6.97
CA TYR A 205 9.57 8.81 8.42
C TYR A 205 9.80 7.39 8.91
N PHE A 206 9.25 6.39 8.23
CA PHE A 206 9.31 5.00 8.66
C PHE A 206 10.58 4.27 8.21
N GLU A 207 11.19 4.65 7.08
CA GLU A 207 12.50 4.15 6.66
C GLU A 207 13.59 4.42 7.70
N ALA A 208 13.59 5.62 8.29
CA ALA A 208 14.51 5.94 9.37
C ALA A 208 14.35 5.04 10.62
N ARG A 209 13.23 4.30 10.72
CA ARG A 209 12.88 3.39 11.81
C ARG A 209 12.90 1.91 11.41
N GLY A 210 13.45 1.60 10.24
CA GLY A 210 13.59 0.25 9.73
C GLY A 210 12.31 -0.36 9.15
N ILE A 211 11.32 0.46 8.78
CA ILE A 211 10.11 0.00 8.11
C ILE A 211 10.08 0.59 6.70
N THR A 212 10.00 -0.27 5.70
CA THR A 212 9.83 0.16 4.30
C THR A 212 8.36 0.07 3.90
N ILE A 213 7.79 1.18 3.47
CA ILE A 213 6.44 1.23 2.89
C ILE A 213 6.55 0.80 1.42
N THR A 214 5.97 -0.35 1.09
CA THR A 214 6.05 -0.91 -0.27
C THR A 214 4.90 -0.45 -1.15
N VAL A 215 3.73 -0.26 -0.56
CA VAL A 215 2.53 0.24 -1.23
C VAL A 215 1.82 1.21 -0.31
N LEU A 216 1.46 2.36 -0.82
CA LEU A 216 0.52 3.29 -0.18
C LEU A 216 -0.28 3.98 -1.28
N GLY A 217 -1.59 3.85 -1.24
CA GLY A 217 -2.47 4.41 -2.25
C GLY A 217 -3.93 4.45 -1.85
N MET A 218 -4.72 5.19 -2.61
CA MET A 218 -6.18 5.17 -2.49
C MET A 218 -6.71 3.88 -3.15
N LYS A 219 -7.60 3.19 -2.44
CA LYS A 219 -8.26 1.98 -2.93
C LYS A 219 -9.63 2.31 -3.50
N ASP A 220 -10.40 3.09 -2.76
CA ASP A 220 -11.79 3.44 -3.09
C ASP A 220 -11.88 4.89 -3.55
N GLY A 221 -12.95 5.25 -4.24
CA GLY A 221 -13.27 6.65 -4.54
C GLY A 221 -13.54 7.45 -3.27
N LEU A 222 -13.68 8.77 -3.42
CA LEU A 222 -14.12 9.62 -2.31
C LEU A 222 -15.61 9.40 -2.06
N GLU A 223 -15.98 9.11 -0.84
CA GLU A 223 -17.37 9.06 -0.37
C GLU A 223 -17.68 10.33 0.41
N TYR A 224 -18.72 11.05 -0.01
CA TYR A 224 -19.10 12.32 0.62
C TYR A 224 -20.15 12.09 1.69
N ASP A 225 -20.06 12.85 2.79
CA ASP A 225 -21.03 12.79 3.88
C ASP A 225 -22.43 13.19 3.42
N ASP A 226 -22.52 14.09 2.44
CA ASP A 226 -23.79 14.54 1.85
C ASP A 226 -23.97 14.02 0.41
N ALA A 227 -24.96 13.17 0.20
CA ALA A 227 -25.30 12.62 -1.10
C ALA A 227 -25.66 13.71 -2.15
N THR A 228 -26.05 14.92 -1.71
CA THR A 228 -26.34 16.04 -2.64
C THR A 228 -25.08 16.58 -3.27
N ILE A 229 -23.95 16.53 -2.55
CA ILE A 229 -22.61 16.91 -3.06
C ILE A 229 -22.20 15.96 -4.18
N GLN A 230 -22.31 14.65 -3.92
CA GLN A 230 -22.00 13.65 -4.94
C GLN A 230 -22.82 13.84 -6.20
N LYS A 231 -24.12 14.11 -6.04
CA LYS A 231 -25.01 14.40 -7.17
C LYS A 231 -24.58 15.65 -7.94
N SER A 232 -24.27 16.73 -7.23
CA SER A 232 -23.82 17.99 -7.83
C SER A 232 -22.52 17.83 -8.62
N ILE A 233 -21.57 17.04 -8.10
CA ILE A 233 -20.33 16.70 -8.78
C ILE A 233 -20.62 15.91 -10.06
N ASN A 234 -21.46 14.88 -9.99
CA ASN A 234 -21.84 14.08 -11.14
C ASN A 234 -22.56 14.91 -12.22
N ASP A 235 -23.44 15.82 -11.82
CA ASP A 235 -24.14 16.73 -12.73
C ASP A 235 -23.16 17.72 -13.40
N LYS A 236 -22.20 18.25 -12.65
CA LYS A 236 -21.12 19.11 -13.19
C LYS A 236 -20.29 18.36 -14.25
N PHE A 237 -19.76 17.19 -13.91
CA PHE A 237 -18.98 16.39 -14.87
C PHE A 237 -19.80 15.98 -16.09
N SER A 238 -21.07 15.59 -15.89
CA SER A 238 -21.98 15.29 -17.02
C SER A 238 -22.16 16.48 -17.95
N SER A 239 -22.28 17.69 -17.39
CA SER A 239 -22.42 18.93 -18.15
C SER A 239 -21.13 19.29 -18.89
N GLU A 240 -19.98 19.16 -18.26
CA GLU A 240 -18.67 19.38 -18.88
C GLU A 240 -18.40 18.38 -20.02
N MET A 241 -18.74 17.10 -19.82
CA MET A 241 -18.63 16.09 -20.86
C MET A 241 -19.53 16.39 -22.05
N LYS A 242 -20.78 16.88 -21.84
CA LYS A 242 -21.67 17.30 -22.90
C LYS A 242 -21.12 18.48 -23.69
N LEU A 243 -20.57 19.49 -22.98
CA LEU A 243 -19.94 20.64 -23.61
C LEU A 243 -18.71 20.24 -24.45
N THR A 244 -17.88 19.36 -23.94
CA THR A 244 -16.70 18.84 -24.63
C THR A 244 -17.11 18.05 -25.88
N THR A 245 -18.11 17.18 -25.76
CA THR A 245 -18.66 16.42 -26.89
C THR A 245 -19.21 17.36 -27.96
N GLN A 246 -19.95 18.42 -27.55
CA GLN A 246 -20.51 19.40 -28.46
C GLN A 246 -19.44 20.25 -29.18
N LYS A 247 -18.35 20.59 -28.45
CA LYS A 247 -17.18 21.25 -29.08
C LYS A 247 -16.53 20.37 -30.14
N ASN A 248 -16.23 19.11 -29.76
CA ASN A 248 -15.61 18.16 -30.68
C ASN A 248 -16.48 17.91 -31.92
N GLU A 249 -17.81 17.79 -31.75
CA GLU A 249 -18.73 17.63 -32.85
C GLU A 249 -18.77 18.86 -33.75
N ASN A 250 -18.78 20.08 -33.17
CA ASN A 250 -18.70 21.32 -33.94
C ASN A 250 -17.38 21.42 -34.73
N GLU A 251 -16.25 21.09 -34.11
CA GLU A 251 -14.95 21.06 -34.80
C GLU A 251 -14.92 20.04 -35.93
N ARG A 252 -15.53 18.87 -35.73
CA ARG A 252 -15.68 17.85 -36.76
C ARG A 252 -16.53 18.39 -37.97
N ILE A 253 -17.66 19.03 -37.68
CA ILE A 253 -18.52 19.61 -38.70
C ILE A 253 -17.79 20.72 -39.49
N ILE A 254 -17.05 21.59 -38.81
CA ILE A 254 -16.25 22.64 -39.42
C ILE A 254 -15.18 22.02 -40.32
N SER A 255 -14.42 21.05 -39.80
CA SER A 255 -13.37 20.35 -40.57
C SER A 255 -13.94 19.62 -41.80
N GLU A 256 -15.11 18.99 -41.71
CA GLU A 256 -15.79 18.39 -42.86
C GLU A 256 -16.22 19.43 -43.86
N ALA A 257 -16.74 20.59 -43.43
CA ALA A 257 -17.15 21.67 -44.32
C ALA A 257 -15.93 22.27 -45.04
N GLU A 258 -14.83 22.50 -44.32
CA GLU A 258 -13.58 22.99 -44.92
C GLU A 258 -13.00 21.99 -45.94
N ALA A 259 -12.97 20.68 -45.57
CA ALA A 259 -12.53 19.65 -46.50
C ALA A 259 -13.38 19.55 -47.74
N LYS A 260 -14.72 19.70 -47.64
CA LYS A 260 -15.63 19.76 -48.77
C LYS A 260 -15.43 21.00 -49.62
N ALA A 261 -15.23 22.16 -48.99
CA ALA A 261 -14.95 23.40 -49.68
C ALA A 261 -13.63 23.33 -50.46
N GLU A 262 -12.60 22.79 -49.87
CA GLU A 262 -11.31 22.60 -50.54
C GLU A 262 -11.39 21.56 -51.65
N ALA A 263 -12.11 20.46 -51.44
CA ALA A 263 -12.34 19.49 -52.52
C ALA A 263 -13.11 20.10 -53.70
N ASN A 264 -14.12 20.92 -53.41
CA ASN A 264 -14.87 21.63 -54.48
C ASN A 264 -14.01 22.68 -55.19
N ARG A 265 -13.13 23.40 -54.45
CA ARG A 265 -12.15 24.33 -55.03
C ARG A 265 -11.22 23.62 -56.01
N ILE A 266 -10.62 22.51 -55.56
CA ILE A 266 -9.71 21.70 -56.39
C ILE A 266 -10.46 21.15 -57.61
N LEU A 267 -11.70 20.68 -57.44
CA LEU A 267 -12.52 20.20 -58.54
C LEU A 267 -12.83 21.30 -59.53
N SER A 268 -13.24 22.51 -59.09
CA SER A 268 -13.51 23.63 -59.97
C SER A 268 -12.29 24.12 -60.74
N GLU A 269 -11.10 24.09 -60.10
CA GLU A 269 -9.82 24.42 -60.77
C GLU A 269 -9.39 23.37 -61.77
N SER A 270 -9.77 22.11 -61.57
CA SER A 270 -9.47 20.99 -62.49
C SER A 270 -10.45 20.82 -63.63
N LEU A 271 -11.64 21.42 -63.52
CA LEU A 271 -12.67 21.36 -64.55
C LEU A 271 -12.42 22.44 -65.65
N THR A 272 -11.59 22.06 -66.60
CA THR A 272 -11.47 22.83 -67.83
C THR A 272 -12.61 22.50 -68.75
N ASP A 273 -12.93 23.42 -69.73
CA ASP A 273 -14.00 23.22 -70.71
C ASP A 273 -13.83 21.92 -71.50
N GLU A 274 -12.60 21.46 -71.67
CA GLU A 274 -12.29 20.20 -72.37
C GLU A 274 -12.66 18.98 -71.50
N VAL A 275 -12.44 19.03 -70.22
CA VAL A 275 -12.83 17.96 -69.27
C VAL A 275 -14.35 17.88 -69.15
N LEU A 276 -15.04 19.02 -69.12
CA LEU A 276 -16.50 19.06 -69.08
C LEU A 276 -17.10 18.46 -70.35
N LYS A 277 -16.52 18.79 -71.51
CA LYS A 277 -16.94 18.20 -72.81
C LYS A 277 -16.69 16.69 -72.80
N GLN A 278 -15.58 16.23 -72.36
CA GLN A 278 -15.26 14.78 -72.22
C GLN A 278 -16.27 14.07 -71.36
N GLN A 279 -16.57 14.57 -70.13
CA GLN A 279 -17.60 14.02 -69.27
C GLN A 279 -19.00 14.03 -69.81
N MET A 280 -19.34 15.06 -70.57
CA MET A 280 -20.62 15.11 -71.34
C MET A 280 -20.66 13.99 -72.39
N TYR A 281 -19.60 13.77 -73.13
CA TYR A 281 -19.52 12.67 -74.10
C TYR A 281 -19.57 11.29 -73.47
N GLU A 282 -18.90 11.05 -72.34
CA GLU A 282 -18.96 9.81 -71.67
C GLU A 282 -20.33 9.46 -71.07
N LYS A 283 -21.10 10.46 -70.65
CA LYS A 283 -22.41 10.24 -70.04
C LYS A 283 -23.54 10.37 -71.08
N TRP A 284 -23.24 10.78 -72.32
CA TRP A 284 -24.25 10.93 -73.37
C TRP A 284 -24.67 9.57 -73.91
N ASN A 285 -25.96 9.28 -73.79
CA ASN A 285 -26.59 8.05 -74.32
C ASN A 285 -26.81 8.01 -75.82
N GLY A 286 -26.35 9.03 -76.60
CA GLY A 286 -26.48 9.13 -78.03
C GLY A 286 -27.84 9.67 -78.54
N GLU A 287 -28.72 10.03 -77.62
CA GLU A 287 -30.04 10.62 -77.99
C GLU A 287 -30.06 12.12 -77.73
N LEU A 288 -30.55 12.88 -78.67
CA LEU A 288 -30.78 14.32 -78.49
C LEU A 288 -31.91 14.56 -77.47
N PRO A 289 -31.75 15.48 -76.50
CA PRO A 289 -32.77 15.75 -75.53
C PRO A 289 -34.05 16.25 -76.27
N LYS A 290 -35.16 15.57 -76.10
CA LYS A 290 -36.49 16.03 -76.59
C LYS A 290 -36.95 17.15 -75.69
N VAL A 291 -36.69 18.38 -76.11
CA VAL A 291 -37.27 19.59 -75.50
C VAL A 291 -38.70 19.76 -75.96
N THR A 292 -39.65 19.47 -75.12
CA THR A 292 -41.05 19.81 -75.30
C THR A 292 -41.37 21.03 -74.45
N GLY A 293 -41.27 22.21 -75.03
CA GLY A 293 -41.93 23.42 -74.59
C GLY A 293 -41.18 24.26 -73.53
N GLY A 294 -40.92 25.52 -73.94
CA GLY A 294 -40.60 26.66 -73.05
C GLY A 294 -39.15 27.13 -73.10
N ASP A 295 -39.01 28.26 -73.65
CA ASP A 295 -38.03 29.37 -73.61
C ASP A 295 -36.61 29.21 -72.91
N THR A 296 -35.98 28.06 -72.98
CA THR A 296 -34.57 27.92 -72.65
C THR A 296 -33.91 26.94 -73.62
N MET A 297 -33.71 27.40 -74.86
CA MET A 297 -32.71 26.78 -75.72
C MET A 297 -31.36 27.35 -75.36
N ILE A 298 -30.55 26.53 -74.73
CA ILE A 298 -29.09 26.71 -74.75
C ILE A 298 -28.67 26.23 -76.13
N GLY A 299 -28.46 27.18 -77.03
CA GLY A 299 -27.98 26.89 -78.36
C GLY A 299 -26.57 26.32 -78.28
N LEU A 300 -26.33 25.29 -79.09
CA LEU A 300 -24.98 24.71 -79.28
C LEU A 300 -24.00 25.71 -79.92
N ASP A 301 -24.47 26.85 -80.32
CA ASP A 301 -23.68 27.90 -80.98
C ASP A 301 -22.94 28.81 -80.05
N ASP A 302 -23.22 28.75 -78.67
CA ASP A 302 -22.49 29.50 -77.63
C ASP A 302 -21.32 28.73 -77.03
N LEU A 303 -21.02 27.56 -77.55
CA LEU A 303 -19.90 26.71 -77.10
C LEU A 303 -18.78 26.68 -78.17
N GLY A 304 -18.51 27.87 -78.77
CA GLY A 304 -17.38 28.08 -79.67
C GLY A 304 -16.10 28.45 -78.97
#